data_08369ca1a3b87b4a8cfc24ed1da8d5cd
#
_entry.id   08369ca1a3b87b4a8cfc24ed1da8d5cd
#
_cell.length_a   1.000
_cell.length_b   1.000
_cell.length_c   1.000
_cell.angle_alpha   90.00
_cell.angle_beta   90.00
_cell.angle_gamma   90.00
#
_symmetry.space_group_name_H-M   'P 1'
#
loop_
_entity.id
_entity.type
_entity.pdbx_description
1 polymer ?
#
loop_
_entity_poly.entity_id
_entity_poly.type
_entity_poly.pdbx_seq_one_letter_code
_entity_poly.pdbx_strand_id
1 'polypeptide(L)'
;MRPASALLLVLLLAPAVTAQRPAPAAAAADSWRQFRGTPSLTGVSASTPPSSLKVLWTYDLGDVIDSSAAIADGVVFVGGGNGDLVALDLASGKLRWKYTTGNLIGESSPAVGTDAVYIGDLGGIFHAVNVRDGSRLWTFRTGSEIKSSPVIVNDIVLVGSYDAHLYGLDAKTGALRWKVMTNGMVHATPAVQNGVAFIAGCDSILRAIRVTDGKEVYQIDSGAYTGASPLIDNNRAYFGTFNNEVLAFDLERRRRLWRYAPEDRQFPFYSSAALANGRVVLGGRDKYIHALDMATGKPAWTFATRARVDSSPVIAGGRVYVGSSDGRLYVLDMESGKKIAEFDAGAGLTASPAIASGRVVIGSQDGILYALG
;
A
#
# COMPACT_ATOMS: atom_id res chain seq x y z
N MET A 1 33.53 -25.32 -79.90
CA MET A 1 32.40 -25.87 -79.11
C MET A 1 32.78 -25.82 -77.65
N ARG A 2 32.23 -24.92 -76.90
CA ARG A 2 32.42 -24.80 -75.47
C ARG A 2 31.11 -25.22 -74.75
N PRO A 3 31.10 -26.03 -73.72
CA PRO A 3 29.87 -26.38 -73.04
C PRO A 3 29.47 -25.26 -72.05
N ALA A 4 28.16 -24.97 -72.00
CA ALA A 4 27.56 -24.03 -71.07
C ALA A 4 27.35 -24.71 -69.73
N SER A 5 27.92 -24.13 -68.67
CA SER A 5 27.68 -24.55 -67.30
C SER A 5 26.39 -23.93 -66.76
N ALA A 6 25.40 -24.73 -66.43
CA ALA A 6 24.16 -24.30 -65.78
C ALA A 6 24.42 -24.16 -64.29
N LEU A 7 24.24 -22.95 -63.75
CA LEU A 7 24.30 -22.65 -62.33
C LEU A 7 22.93 -22.96 -61.70
N LEU A 8 22.88 -23.99 -60.83
CA LEU A 8 21.68 -24.35 -60.05
C LEU A 8 21.61 -23.44 -58.82
N LEU A 9 20.65 -22.54 -58.77
CA LEU A 9 20.38 -21.66 -57.64
C LEU A 9 19.47 -22.43 -56.63
N VAL A 10 20.08 -22.89 -55.52
CA VAL A 10 19.32 -23.51 -54.41
C VAL A 10 18.79 -22.40 -53.51
N LEU A 11 17.50 -22.10 -53.54
CA LEU A 11 16.81 -21.25 -52.61
C LEU A 11 16.63 -22.01 -51.27
N LEU A 12 17.39 -21.63 -50.26
CA LEU A 12 17.18 -22.04 -48.88
C LEU A 12 16.01 -21.22 -48.29
N LEU A 13 14.83 -21.84 -48.15
CA LEU A 13 13.71 -21.31 -47.40
C LEU A 13 14.02 -21.46 -45.89
N ALA A 14 14.34 -20.35 -45.22
CA ALA A 14 14.42 -20.33 -43.74
C ALA A 14 13.00 -20.45 -43.16
N PRO A 15 12.79 -21.29 -42.12
CA PRO A 15 11.49 -21.37 -41.45
C PRO A 15 11.20 -20.06 -40.75
N ALA A 16 10.03 -19.47 -40.98
CA ALA A 16 9.53 -18.33 -40.27
C ALA A 16 9.23 -18.74 -38.84
N VAL A 17 10.05 -18.26 -37.90
CA VAL A 17 9.76 -18.36 -36.45
C VAL A 17 8.59 -17.42 -36.17
N THR A 18 7.38 -17.96 -36.05
CA THR A 18 6.24 -17.20 -35.57
C THR A 18 6.50 -16.90 -34.08
N ALA A 19 6.84 -15.65 -33.77
CA ALA A 19 6.89 -15.16 -32.40
C ALA A 19 5.49 -15.35 -31.78
N GLN A 20 5.37 -16.29 -30.87
CA GLN A 20 4.16 -16.54 -30.11
C GLN A 20 3.93 -15.31 -29.22
N ARG A 21 2.82 -14.59 -29.49
CA ARG A 21 2.37 -13.47 -28.67
C ARG A 21 2.21 -13.99 -27.23
N PRO A 22 2.82 -13.37 -26.21
CA PRO A 22 2.63 -13.82 -24.84
C PRO A 22 1.13 -13.85 -24.54
N ALA A 23 0.68 -14.94 -23.92
CA ALA A 23 -0.70 -15.06 -23.46
C ALA A 23 -1.02 -13.86 -22.57
N PRO A 24 -2.25 -13.29 -22.66
CA PRO A 24 -2.65 -12.22 -21.76
C PRO A 24 -2.44 -12.73 -20.33
N ALA A 25 -1.73 -11.93 -19.52
CA ALA A 25 -1.56 -12.20 -18.10
C ALA A 25 -2.95 -12.51 -17.53
N ALA A 26 -3.08 -13.64 -16.81
CA ALA A 26 -4.32 -13.97 -16.12
C ALA A 26 -4.78 -12.72 -15.37
N ALA A 27 -6.06 -12.35 -15.52
CA ALA A 27 -6.63 -11.19 -14.85
C ALA A 27 -6.19 -11.26 -13.39
N ALA A 28 -5.50 -10.21 -12.91
CA ALA A 28 -5.00 -10.17 -11.54
C ALA A 28 -6.18 -10.53 -10.63
N ALA A 29 -6.01 -11.57 -9.80
CA ALA A 29 -7.08 -12.02 -8.91
C ALA A 29 -7.57 -10.79 -8.13
N ASP A 30 -8.89 -10.63 -8.02
CA ASP A 30 -9.52 -9.54 -7.27
C ASP A 30 -9.15 -9.67 -5.79
N SER A 31 -8.03 -9.06 -5.40
CA SER A 31 -7.40 -9.21 -4.10
C SER A 31 -6.75 -7.89 -3.67
N TRP A 32 -6.52 -7.75 -2.36
CA TRP A 32 -5.84 -6.62 -1.73
C TRP A 32 -4.79 -7.14 -0.76
N ARG A 33 -3.71 -7.74 -1.31
CA ARG A 33 -2.80 -8.60 -0.55
C ARG A 33 -1.88 -7.87 0.43
N GLN A 34 -1.79 -6.56 0.36
CA GLN A 34 -0.92 -5.75 1.22
C GLN A 34 -1.44 -4.31 1.32
N PHE A 35 -0.84 -3.53 2.19
CA PHE A 35 -1.14 -2.10 2.30
C PHE A 35 -1.06 -1.41 0.94
N ARG A 36 -2.09 -0.62 0.59
CA ARG A 36 -2.26 0.07 -0.71
C ARG A 36 -2.41 -0.86 -1.93
N GLY A 37 -2.61 -2.17 -1.73
CA GLY A 37 -2.94 -3.16 -2.75
C GLY A 37 -1.78 -3.69 -3.57
N THR A 38 -0.86 -2.84 -4.00
CA THR A 38 0.28 -3.18 -4.89
C THR A 38 1.62 -2.79 -4.26
N PRO A 39 2.75 -3.39 -4.69
CA PRO A 39 4.06 -2.96 -4.21
C PRO A 39 4.41 -1.49 -4.53
N SER A 40 3.84 -0.90 -5.59
CA SER A 40 4.00 0.53 -5.92
C SER A 40 3.12 1.46 -5.08
N LEU A 41 2.28 0.89 -4.22
CA LEU A 41 1.38 1.59 -3.29
C LEU A 41 0.38 2.54 -3.97
N THR A 42 -0.14 2.16 -5.12
CA THR A 42 -1.03 3.01 -5.94
C THR A 42 -2.39 3.27 -5.32
N GLY A 43 -2.84 2.42 -4.40
CA GLY A 43 -4.13 2.58 -3.73
C GLY A 43 -5.33 2.38 -4.65
N VAL A 44 -5.19 1.56 -5.70
CA VAL A 44 -6.26 1.27 -6.68
C VAL A 44 -6.65 -0.19 -6.60
N SER A 45 -7.95 -0.44 -6.50
CA SER A 45 -8.53 -1.79 -6.59
C SER A 45 -9.20 -2.01 -7.94
N ALA A 46 -9.05 -3.22 -8.48
CA ALA A 46 -9.79 -3.67 -9.67
C ALA A 46 -11.25 -3.99 -9.35
N SER A 47 -11.59 -4.16 -8.08
CA SER A 47 -12.95 -4.46 -7.60
C SER A 47 -13.86 -3.24 -7.72
N THR A 48 -15.15 -3.47 -7.90
CA THR A 48 -16.16 -2.42 -7.94
C THR A 48 -17.23 -2.70 -6.89
N PRO A 49 -17.12 -2.11 -5.67
CA PRO A 49 -18.16 -2.21 -4.66
C PRO A 49 -19.48 -1.56 -5.12
N PRO A 50 -20.64 -1.95 -4.53
CA PRO A 50 -21.91 -1.28 -4.78
C PRO A 50 -21.85 0.21 -4.50
N SER A 51 -22.78 0.97 -5.07
CA SER A 51 -22.89 2.42 -4.83
C SER A 51 -23.45 2.76 -3.45
N SER A 52 -24.27 1.87 -2.88
CA SER A 52 -24.80 1.97 -1.51
C SER A 52 -24.12 0.92 -0.64
N LEU A 53 -23.46 1.34 0.42
CA LEU A 53 -22.79 0.42 1.34
C LEU A 53 -23.73 -0.01 2.44
N LYS A 54 -23.82 -1.34 2.65
CA LYS A 54 -24.53 -1.96 3.78
C LYS A 54 -23.53 -2.82 4.57
N VAL A 55 -23.71 -2.90 5.87
CA VAL A 55 -22.94 -3.83 6.71
C VAL A 55 -23.35 -5.25 6.33
N LEU A 56 -22.37 -6.03 5.88
CA LEU A 56 -22.54 -7.47 5.60
C LEU A 56 -22.27 -8.28 6.84
N TRP A 57 -21.22 -7.93 7.55
CA TRP A 57 -20.84 -8.50 8.84
C TRP A 57 -19.90 -7.55 9.60
N THR A 58 -19.78 -7.77 10.90
CA THR A 58 -18.81 -7.13 11.78
C THR A 58 -18.04 -8.19 12.56
N TYR A 59 -16.83 -7.84 12.98
CA TYR A 59 -16.02 -8.66 13.88
C TYR A 59 -15.37 -7.75 14.92
N ASP A 60 -15.54 -8.10 16.20
CA ASP A 60 -14.94 -7.38 17.32
C ASP A 60 -13.56 -7.99 17.64
N LEU A 61 -12.49 -7.20 17.45
CA LEU A 61 -11.13 -7.56 17.81
C LEU A 61 -10.83 -7.30 19.28
N GLY A 62 -11.67 -6.52 19.97
CA GLY A 62 -11.53 -6.19 21.39
C GLY A 62 -10.58 -5.03 21.70
N ASP A 63 -9.91 -4.45 20.72
CA ASP A 63 -9.03 -3.27 20.86
C ASP A 63 -8.89 -2.54 19.53
N VAL A 64 -8.40 -1.30 19.54
CA VAL A 64 -8.22 -0.41 18.41
C VAL A 64 -7.65 -1.12 17.17
N ILE A 65 -8.19 -0.79 15.99
CA ILE A 65 -7.72 -1.29 14.71
C ILE A 65 -7.13 -0.13 13.90
N ASP A 66 -5.82 0.10 14.04
CA ASP A 66 -5.05 1.03 13.20
C ASP A 66 -4.43 0.33 11.98
N SER A 67 -4.30 -0.99 12.05
CA SER A 67 -3.85 -1.85 10.95
C SER A 67 -4.90 -1.89 9.84
N SER A 68 -4.47 -1.65 8.58
CA SER A 68 -5.36 -1.80 7.42
C SER A 68 -5.44 -3.27 7.02
N ALA A 69 -6.64 -3.76 6.68
CA ALA A 69 -6.82 -5.15 6.31
C ALA A 69 -6.11 -5.53 5.00
N ALA A 70 -5.69 -6.78 4.88
CA ALA A 70 -5.37 -7.42 3.61
C ALA A 70 -6.45 -8.45 3.24
N ILE A 71 -6.73 -8.61 1.94
CA ILE A 71 -7.74 -9.55 1.43
C ILE A 71 -7.10 -10.42 0.36
N ALA A 72 -7.09 -11.72 0.59
CA ALA A 72 -6.54 -12.69 -0.35
C ALA A 72 -7.33 -14.01 -0.28
N ASP A 73 -7.63 -14.58 -1.43
CA ASP A 73 -8.22 -15.91 -1.56
C ASP A 73 -9.47 -16.12 -0.70
N GLY A 74 -10.33 -15.08 -0.61
CA GLY A 74 -11.56 -15.08 0.18
C GLY A 74 -11.34 -15.00 1.70
N VAL A 75 -10.16 -14.53 2.14
CA VAL A 75 -9.80 -14.35 3.55
C VAL A 75 -9.41 -12.90 3.81
N VAL A 76 -9.87 -12.36 4.92
CA VAL A 76 -9.46 -11.05 5.45
C VAL A 76 -8.44 -11.27 6.56
N PHE A 77 -7.32 -10.56 6.51
CA PHE A 77 -6.28 -10.57 7.54
C PHE A 77 -6.16 -9.15 8.11
N VAL A 78 -6.15 -9.03 9.43
CA VAL A 78 -6.02 -7.72 10.10
C VAL A 78 -5.39 -7.87 11.48
N GLY A 79 -4.59 -6.89 11.87
CA GLY A 79 -3.99 -6.79 13.21
C GLY A 79 -4.80 -5.86 14.11
N GLY A 80 -4.81 -6.14 15.42
CA GLY A 80 -5.44 -5.31 16.44
C GLY A 80 -4.47 -4.80 17.49
N GLY A 81 -4.85 -3.74 18.18
CA GLY A 81 -4.08 -3.14 19.28
C GLY A 81 -3.80 -4.10 20.43
N ASN A 82 -4.62 -5.13 20.61
CA ASN A 82 -4.40 -6.21 21.58
C ASN A 82 -3.27 -7.19 21.18
N GLY A 83 -2.65 -7.03 20.02
CA GLY A 83 -1.59 -7.90 19.51
C GLY A 83 -2.09 -9.14 18.76
N ASP A 84 -3.36 -9.24 18.46
CA ASP A 84 -3.93 -10.33 17.70
C ASP A 84 -3.91 -10.05 16.18
N LEU A 85 -3.35 -10.96 15.40
CA LEU A 85 -3.55 -11.06 13.96
C LEU A 85 -4.63 -12.11 13.72
N VAL A 86 -5.74 -11.70 13.09
CA VAL A 86 -6.86 -12.59 12.79
C VAL A 86 -7.01 -12.83 11.29
N ALA A 87 -7.45 -14.03 10.94
CA ALA A 87 -7.91 -14.40 9.61
C ALA A 87 -9.40 -14.71 9.65
N LEU A 88 -10.18 -13.97 8.85
CA LEU A 88 -11.63 -14.10 8.80
C LEU A 88 -12.07 -14.51 7.40
N ASP A 89 -13.13 -15.30 7.33
CA ASP A 89 -13.79 -15.60 6.06
C ASP A 89 -14.41 -14.33 5.48
N LEU A 90 -14.04 -13.92 4.28
CA LEU A 90 -14.51 -12.67 3.66
C LEU A 90 -16.02 -12.66 3.45
N ALA A 91 -16.65 -13.83 3.19
CA ALA A 91 -18.07 -13.88 2.91
C ALA A 91 -18.92 -13.74 4.18
N SER A 92 -18.48 -14.32 5.29
CA SER A 92 -19.28 -14.48 6.50
C SER A 92 -18.74 -13.77 7.75
N GLY A 93 -17.50 -13.27 7.75
CA GLY A 93 -16.82 -12.70 8.91
C GLY A 93 -16.43 -13.74 9.97
N LYS A 94 -16.62 -15.03 9.71
CA LYS A 94 -16.27 -16.08 10.68
C LYS A 94 -14.75 -16.20 10.83
N LEU A 95 -14.30 -16.31 12.10
CA LEU A 95 -12.90 -16.53 12.43
C LEU A 95 -12.44 -17.89 11.87
N ARG A 96 -11.35 -17.86 11.09
CA ARG A 96 -10.63 -19.05 10.62
C ARG A 96 -9.51 -19.43 11.57
N TRP A 97 -8.69 -18.45 11.93
CA TRP A 97 -7.62 -18.61 12.91
C TRP A 97 -7.22 -17.26 13.52
N LYS A 98 -6.55 -17.32 14.65
CA LYS A 98 -5.98 -16.19 15.38
C LYS A 98 -4.54 -16.51 15.77
N TYR A 99 -3.65 -15.53 15.62
CA TYR A 99 -2.27 -15.58 16.07
C TYR A 99 -1.99 -14.38 16.97
N THR A 100 -1.49 -14.61 18.19
CA THR A 100 -1.12 -13.55 19.13
C THR A 100 0.38 -13.29 19.08
N THR A 101 0.80 -12.07 18.76
CA THR A 101 2.21 -11.66 18.60
C THR A 101 2.94 -11.58 19.94
N GLY A 102 2.22 -11.28 21.01
CA GLY A 102 2.76 -11.03 22.34
C GLY A 102 3.05 -9.56 22.64
N ASN A 103 2.95 -8.68 21.64
CA ASN A 103 3.00 -7.23 21.76
C ASN A 103 1.87 -6.61 20.94
N LEU A 104 1.59 -5.32 21.15
CA LEU A 104 0.57 -4.60 20.41
C LEU A 104 0.92 -4.54 18.91
N ILE A 105 -0.07 -4.66 18.03
CA ILE A 105 0.05 -4.35 16.61
C ILE A 105 -0.50 -2.93 16.42
N GLY A 106 0.34 -2.03 15.95
CA GLY A 106 -0.07 -0.66 15.63
C GLY A 106 -0.50 -0.52 14.16
N GLU A 107 0.10 0.42 13.45
CA GLU A 107 -0.23 0.77 12.08
C GLU A 107 0.25 -0.26 11.03
N SER A 108 1.16 -1.19 11.42
CA SER A 108 1.62 -2.25 10.50
C SER A 108 0.45 -3.06 9.98
N SER A 109 0.27 -3.08 8.66
CA SER A 109 -0.79 -3.81 7.97
C SER A 109 -0.25 -5.12 7.44
N PRO A 110 -1.04 -6.22 7.43
CA PRO A 110 -0.57 -7.51 6.94
C PRO A 110 -0.19 -7.48 5.45
N ALA A 111 0.85 -8.24 5.08
CA ALA A 111 1.12 -8.59 3.70
C ALA A 111 1.01 -10.10 3.50
N VAL A 112 0.25 -10.52 2.49
CA VAL A 112 -0.12 -11.91 2.25
C VAL A 112 0.65 -12.47 1.06
N GLY A 113 1.59 -13.37 1.34
CA GLY A 113 2.30 -14.17 0.35
C GLY A 113 1.54 -15.45 -0.01
N THR A 114 2.24 -16.42 -0.62
CA THR A 114 1.67 -17.72 -0.98
C THR A 114 1.41 -18.59 0.25
N ASP A 115 2.38 -18.67 1.16
CA ASP A 115 2.35 -19.56 2.31
C ASP A 115 2.32 -18.84 3.65
N ALA A 116 2.62 -17.53 3.66
CA ALA A 116 2.78 -16.75 4.88
C ALA A 116 2.06 -15.39 4.82
N VAL A 117 1.60 -14.96 6.00
CA VAL A 117 1.19 -13.58 6.28
C VAL A 117 2.28 -12.94 7.12
N TYR A 118 2.71 -11.73 6.74
CA TYR A 118 3.76 -10.98 7.42
C TYR A 118 3.18 -9.77 8.11
N ILE A 119 3.65 -9.46 9.33
CA ILE A 119 3.23 -8.28 10.10
C ILE A 119 4.30 -7.90 11.12
N GLY A 120 4.41 -6.62 11.43
CA GLY A 120 5.25 -6.10 12.50
C GLY A 120 4.46 -5.77 13.75
N ASP A 121 5.12 -5.80 14.92
CA ASP A 121 4.55 -5.37 16.19
C ASP A 121 5.32 -4.19 16.82
N LEU A 122 4.74 -3.59 17.85
CA LEU A 122 5.35 -2.46 18.58
C LEU A 122 6.45 -2.91 19.56
N GLY A 123 6.66 -4.21 19.75
CA GLY A 123 7.81 -4.77 20.46
C GLY A 123 9.05 -4.93 19.56
N GLY A 124 8.95 -4.54 18.27
CA GLY A 124 10.01 -4.66 17.30
C GLY A 124 10.21 -6.07 16.76
N ILE A 125 9.18 -6.90 16.86
CA ILE A 125 9.22 -8.25 16.29
C ILE A 125 8.44 -8.25 14.97
N PHE A 126 9.07 -8.76 13.95
CA PHE A 126 8.48 -9.05 12.65
C PHE A 126 8.12 -10.52 12.58
N HIS A 127 6.86 -10.82 12.23
CA HIS A 127 6.28 -12.14 12.26
C HIS A 127 5.96 -12.64 10.87
N ALA A 128 6.25 -13.91 10.61
CA ALA A 128 5.68 -14.67 9.50
C ALA A 128 4.83 -15.80 10.06
N VAL A 129 3.58 -15.83 9.64
CA VAL A 129 2.54 -16.72 10.13
C VAL A 129 1.98 -17.51 8.95
N ASN A 130 1.76 -18.81 9.13
CA ASN A 130 1.19 -19.66 8.09
C ASN A 130 -0.20 -19.15 7.70
N VAL A 131 -0.40 -18.89 6.39
CA VAL A 131 -1.65 -18.32 5.87
C VAL A 131 -2.88 -19.21 6.09
N ARG A 132 -2.70 -20.54 6.25
CA ARG A 132 -3.79 -21.52 6.34
C ARG A 132 -4.32 -21.72 7.74
N ASP A 133 -3.41 -21.81 8.73
CA ASP A 133 -3.74 -22.24 10.09
C ASP A 133 -3.27 -21.27 11.20
N GLY A 134 -2.58 -20.18 10.84
CA GLY A 134 -2.11 -19.20 11.82
C GLY A 134 -0.91 -19.66 12.66
N SER A 135 -0.28 -20.79 12.35
CA SER A 135 0.92 -21.23 13.06
C SER A 135 2.12 -20.32 12.74
N ARG A 136 2.97 -20.07 13.75
CA ARG A 136 4.18 -19.27 13.56
C ARG A 136 5.18 -20.02 12.68
N LEU A 137 5.61 -19.40 11.57
CA LEU A 137 6.67 -19.91 10.73
C LEU A 137 8.04 -19.46 11.23
N TRP A 138 8.21 -18.16 11.38
CA TRP A 138 9.44 -17.56 11.91
C TRP A 138 9.18 -16.16 12.46
N THR A 139 10.13 -15.64 13.20
CA THR A 139 10.14 -14.24 13.66
C THR A 139 11.52 -13.66 13.46
N PHE A 140 11.58 -12.33 13.28
CA PHE A 140 12.80 -11.56 13.22
C PHE A 140 12.70 -10.36 14.16
N ARG A 141 13.73 -10.09 14.96
CA ARG A 141 13.74 -8.96 15.90
C ARG A 141 14.54 -7.80 15.31
N THR A 142 13.89 -6.62 15.25
CA THR A 142 14.54 -5.33 14.98
C THR A 142 14.96 -4.66 16.30
N GLY A 143 15.60 -3.49 16.21
CA GLY A 143 16.04 -2.75 17.40
C GLY A 143 14.96 -1.88 18.04
N SER A 144 13.79 -1.67 17.39
CA SER A 144 12.69 -0.82 17.87
C SER A 144 11.37 -1.20 17.21
N GLU A 145 10.30 -0.47 17.53
CA GLU A 145 8.94 -0.64 17.00
C GLU A 145 8.88 -0.81 15.48
N ILE A 146 7.93 -1.62 14.99
CA ILE A 146 7.63 -1.78 13.58
C ILE A 146 6.23 -1.23 13.31
N LYS A 147 6.15 -0.01 12.75
CA LYS A 147 4.90 0.59 12.27
C LYS A 147 4.74 0.49 10.76
N SER A 148 5.85 0.36 10.05
CA SER A 148 5.87 0.12 8.61
C SER A 148 5.13 -1.16 8.26
N SER A 149 4.35 -1.14 7.18
CA SER A 149 3.73 -2.36 6.65
C SER A 149 4.73 -3.12 5.76
N PRO A 150 4.70 -4.47 5.78
CA PRO A 150 5.57 -5.27 4.93
C PRO A 150 5.22 -5.13 3.44
N VAL A 151 6.23 -5.25 2.59
CA VAL A 151 6.05 -5.38 1.14
C VAL A 151 6.80 -6.61 0.63
N ILE A 152 6.09 -7.47 -0.08
CA ILE A 152 6.65 -8.70 -0.63
C ILE A 152 7.07 -8.47 -2.07
N VAL A 153 8.33 -8.78 -2.37
CA VAL A 153 8.89 -8.71 -3.73
C VAL A 153 9.66 -10.00 -4.00
N ASN A 154 9.09 -10.88 -4.82
CA ASN A 154 9.63 -12.21 -5.09
C ASN A 154 9.82 -13.01 -3.78
N ASP A 155 11.06 -13.34 -3.44
CA ASP A 155 11.48 -14.10 -2.26
C ASP A 155 12.01 -13.21 -1.12
N ILE A 156 11.83 -11.90 -1.22
CA ILE A 156 12.24 -10.91 -0.21
C ILE A 156 11.00 -10.22 0.36
N VAL A 157 10.96 -10.07 1.68
CA VAL A 157 10.01 -9.21 2.37
C VAL A 157 10.75 -8.01 2.94
N LEU A 158 10.24 -6.81 2.64
CA LEU A 158 10.80 -5.53 3.09
C LEU A 158 9.99 -5.02 4.26
N VAL A 159 10.66 -4.46 5.27
CA VAL A 159 10.01 -3.79 6.40
C VAL A 159 10.90 -2.71 6.99
N GLY A 160 10.30 -1.56 7.32
CA GLY A 160 10.96 -0.48 8.05
C GLY A 160 10.79 -0.62 9.55
N SER A 161 11.76 -0.12 10.33
CA SER A 161 11.69 -0.08 11.80
C SER A 161 12.09 1.30 12.33
N TYR A 162 11.64 1.60 13.53
CA TYR A 162 11.98 2.82 14.25
C TYR A 162 13.44 2.82 14.76
N ASP A 163 14.17 1.71 14.61
CA ASP A 163 15.62 1.65 14.82
C ASP A 163 16.44 2.27 13.67
N ALA A 164 15.77 3.02 12.80
CA ALA A 164 16.34 3.70 11.64
C ALA A 164 16.90 2.74 10.57
N HIS A 165 16.29 1.56 10.40
CA HIS A 165 16.68 0.63 9.33
C HIS A 165 15.49 0.22 8.46
N LEU A 166 15.77 0.07 7.16
CA LEU A 166 15.00 -0.76 6.26
C LEU A 166 15.63 -2.15 6.20
N TYR A 167 14.87 -3.18 6.40
CA TYR A 167 15.28 -4.57 6.36
C TYR A 167 14.77 -5.27 5.11
N GLY A 168 15.62 -6.07 4.48
CA GLY A 168 15.26 -7.06 3.46
C GLY A 168 15.52 -8.46 4.02
N LEU A 169 14.46 -9.21 4.24
CA LEU A 169 14.50 -10.55 4.81
C LEU A 169 14.14 -11.60 3.76
N ASP A 170 14.71 -12.78 3.87
CA ASP A 170 14.25 -13.94 3.12
C ASP A 170 12.80 -14.28 3.53
N ALA A 171 11.88 -14.24 2.59
CA ALA A 171 10.45 -14.40 2.88
C ALA A 171 10.13 -15.81 3.44
N LYS A 172 10.88 -16.83 3.07
CA LYS A 172 10.63 -18.21 3.52
C LYS A 172 11.22 -18.51 4.89
N THR A 173 12.43 -17.98 5.18
CA THR A 173 13.21 -18.38 6.36
C THR A 173 13.32 -17.28 7.42
N GLY A 174 13.02 -16.02 7.08
CA GLY A 174 13.25 -14.87 7.95
C GLY A 174 14.74 -14.46 8.09
N ALA A 175 15.62 -15.10 7.36
CA ALA A 175 17.04 -14.76 7.40
C ALA A 175 17.28 -13.34 6.87
N LEU A 176 18.12 -12.57 7.56
CA LEU A 176 18.53 -11.24 7.12
C LEU A 176 19.34 -11.37 5.83
N ARG A 177 18.85 -10.82 4.73
CA ARG A 177 19.61 -10.70 3.48
C ARG A 177 20.43 -9.42 3.46
N TRP A 178 19.82 -8.33 3.88
CA TRP A 178 20.47 -7.01 3.98
C TRP A 178 19.67 -6.08 4.87
N LYS A 179 20.31 -5.03 5.34
CA LYS A 179 19.66 -3.89 5.99
C LYS A 179 20.35 -2.59 5.57
N VAL A 180 19.58 -1.52 5.50
CA VAL A 180 20.05 -0.17 5.15
C VAL A 180 19.73 0.77 6.31
N MET A 181 20.75 1.45 6.82
CA MET A 181 20.57 2.46 7.85
C MET A 181 20.13 3.79 7.21
N THR A 182 19.18 4.44 7.84
CA THR A 182 18.72 5.81 7.54
C THR A 182 19.12 6.73 8.69
N ASN A 183 18.91 8.05 8.51
CA ASN A 183 19.21 9.03 9.57
C ASN A 183 18.00 9.33 10.46
N GLY A 184 16.91 8.58 10.33
CA GLY A 184 15.69 8.73 11.10
C GLY A 184 14.83 7.46 11.05
N MET A 185 13.78 7.42 11.85
CA MET A 185 12.84 6.28 11.89
C MET A 185 12.26 5.98 10.50
N VAL A 186 12.15 4.68 10.17
CA VAL A 186 11.48 4.23 8.93
C VAL A 186 10.05 3.86 9.27
N HIS A 187 9.18 4.88 9.26
CA HIS A 187 7.75 4.75 9.52
C HIS A 187 6.99 4.27 8.27
N ALA A 188 7.28 4.89 7.14
CA ALA A 188 6.59 4.66 5.88
C ALA A 188 6.78 3.22 5.36
N THR A 189 5.74 2.71 4.72
CA THR A 189 5.83 1.46 3.95
C THR A 189 6.67 1.72 2.70
N PRO A 190 7.67 0.86 2.39
CA PRO A 190 8.45 1.01 1.17
C PRO A 190 7.58 0.77 -0.07
N ALA A 191 7.63 1.67 -1.04
CA ALA A 191 7.04 1.42 -2.35
C ALA A 191 8.06 0.75 -3.27
N VAL A 192 7.64 -0.21 -4.09
CA VAL A 192 8.57 -0.93 -4.98
C VAL A 192 8.12 -0.83 -6.42
N GLN A 193 9.04 -0.42 -7.29
CA GLN A 193 8.86 -0.44 -8.73
C GLN A 193 10.17 -0.87 -9.42
N ASN A 194 10.09 -1.76 -10.40
CA ASN A 194 11.22 -2.24 -11.21
C ASN A 194 12.43 -2.73 -10.37
N GLY A 195 12.16 -3.44 -9.26
CA GLY A 195 13.22 -3.97 -8.39
C GLY A 195 13.94 -2.93 -7.51
N VAL A 196 13.41 -1.72 -7.44
CA VAL A 196 13.87 -0.63 -6.57
C VAL A 196 12.81 -0.33 -5.53
N ALA A 197 13.19 -0.33 -4.26
CA ALA A 197 12.39 0.11 -3.13
C ALA A 197 12.62 1.60 -2.88
N PHE A 198 11.54 2.35 -2.73
CA PHE A 198 11.54 3.77 -2.41
C PHE A 198 10.99 3.97 -1.02
N ILE A 199 11.78 4.61 -0.15
CA ILE A 199 11.36 5.02 1.19
C ILE A 199 11.51 6.53 1.33
N ALA A 200 10.49 7.17 1.88
CA ALA A 200 10.55 8.53 2.37
C ALA A 200 10.45 8.47 3.90
N GLY A 201 11.34 9.13 4.60
CA GLY A 201 11.49 8.93 6.04
C GLY A 201 11.44 10.20 6.88
N CYS A 202 11.61 10.01 8.19
CA CYS A 202 11.72 11.08 9.18
C CYS A 202 13.06 11.83 9.11
N ASP A 203 13.88 11.58 8.10
CA ASP A 203 15.15 12.28 7.84
C ASP A 203 15.10 13.18 6.60
N SER A 204 13.90 13.42 6.05
CA SER A 204 13.67 14.26 4.87
C SER A 204 14.30 13.73 3.58
N ILE A 205 14.67 12.45 3.52
CA ILE A 205 15.32 11.86 2.35
C ILE A 205 14.40 10.82 1.70
N LEU A 206 14.17 10.97 0.39
CA LEU A 206 13.61 9.93 -0.46
C LEU A 206 14.76 9.07 -1.01
N ARG A 207 14.87 7.81 -0.53
CA ARG A 207 15.92 6.87 -0.95
C ARG A 207 15.38 5.87 -1.95
N ALA A 208 16.22 5.57 -2.94
CA ALA A 208 16.02 4.48 -3.89
C ALA A 208 17.02 3.36 -3.57
N ILE A 209 16.50 2.19 -3.20
CA ILE A 209 17.30 1.05 -2.69
C ILE A 209 17.01 -0.16 -3.56
N ARG A 210 18.06 -0.82 -4.06
CA ARG A 210 17.91 -2.05 -4.85
C ARG A 210 17.43 -3.19 -3.96
N VAL A 211 16.31 -3.82 -4.33
CA VAL A 211 15.68 -4.87 -3.52
C VAL A 211 16.55 -6.10 -3.35
N THR A 212 17.35 -6.46 -4.35
CA THR A 212 18.13 -7.72 -4.34
C THR A 212 19.30 -7.72 -3.36
N ASP A 213 19.92 -6.57 -3.10
CA ASP A 213 21.17 -6.47 -2.32
C ASP A 213 21.20 -5.32 -1.30
N GLY A 214 20.13 -4.52 -1.22
CA GLY A 214 20.03 -3.39 -0.30
C GLY A 214 20.93 -2.20 -0.65
N LYS A 215 21.57 -2.18 -1.82
CA LYS A 215 22.40 -1.05 -2.21
C LYS A 215 21.57 0.17 -2.52
N GLU A 216 21.93 1.30 -1.91
CA GLU A 216 21.36 2.58 -2.27
C GLU A 216 21.77 2.96 -3.70
N VAL A 217 20.79 3.18 -4.57
CA VAL A 217 21.00 3.57 -5.97
C VAL A 217 21.20 5.08 -6.07
N TYR A 218 20.36 5.83 -5.34
CA TYR A 218 20.43 7.28 -5.17
C TYR A 218 19.53 7.73 -4.03
N GLN A 219 19.70 8.99 -3.64
CA GLN A 219 18.83 9.69 -2.70
C GLN A 219 18.44 11.06 -3.26
N ILE A 220 17.29 11.57 -2.80
CA ILE A 220 16.77 12.90 -3.12
C ILE A 220 16.40 13.58 -1.79
N ASP A 221 16.94 14.76 -1.54
CA ASP A 221 16.47 15.59 -0.43
C ASP A 221 15.05 16.07 -0.74
N SER A 222 14.07 15.63 0.06
CA SER A 222 12.68 16.05 -0.07
C SER A 222 12.39 17.36 0.63
N GLY A 223 13.27 17.79 1.54
CA GLY A 223 13.14 19.03 2.32
C GLY A 223 12.11 18.94 3.44
N ALA A 224 11.49 17.76 3.67
CA ALA A 224 10.44 17.61 4.67
C ALA A 224 10.34 16.18 5.22
N TYR A 225 10.07 16.08 6.52
CA TYR A 225 9.74 14.79 7.16
C TYR A 225 8.41 14.25 6.66
N THR A 226 8.30 12.93 6.56
CA THR A 226 7.04 12.28 6.23
C THR A 226 6.80 11.01 7.06
N GLY A 227 5.53 10.79 7.43
CA GLY A 227 5.01 9.51 7.88
C GLY A 227 4.18 8.81 6.80
N ALA A 228 3.86 9.52 5.72
CA ALA A 228 3.13 8.95 4.59
C ALA A 228 4.04 8.05 3.75
N SER A 229 3.49 6.94 3.27
CA SER A 229 4.19 6.06 2.34
C SER A 229 4.20 6.67 0.94
N PRO A 230 5.34 6.66 0.23
CA PRO A 230 5.39 7.19 -1.12
C PRO A 230 4.62 6.30 -2.09
N LEU A 231 3.80 6.90 -2.94
CA LEU A 231 3.20 6.24 -4.10
C LEU A 231 4.17 6.38 -5.27
N ILE A 232 4.43 5.29 -5.99
CA ILE A 232 5.31 5.31 -7.17
C ILE A 232 4.50 4.94 -8.41
N ASP A 233 4.53 5.82 -9.41
CA ASP A 233 3.93 5.57 -10.72
C ASP A 233 4.78 6.19 -11.83
N ASN A 234 5.11 5.41 -12.87
CA ASN A 234 5.82 5.87 -14.07
C ASN A 234 7.03 6.77 -13.76
N ASN A 235 7.96 6.33 -12.92
CA ASN A 235 9.14 7.07 -12.46
C ASN A 235 8.81 8.39 -11.75
N ARG A 236 7.65 8.48 -11.12
CA ARG A 236 7.27 9.61 -10.25
C ARG A 236 6.91 9.13 -8.87
N ALA A 237 7.26 9.92 -7.86
CA ALA A 237 6.87 9.70 -6.48
C ALA A 237 5.93 10.79 -6.00
N TYR A 238 4.90 10.42 -5.22
CA TYR A 238 3.94 11.35 -4.62
C TYR A 238 3.75 10.99 -3.15
N PHE A 239 3.87 11.97 -2.25
CA PHE A 239 3.63 11.77 -0.82
C PHE A 239 3.33 13.07 -0.09
N GLY A 240 2.57 12.95 0.99
CA GLY A 240 2.33 14.03 1.94
C GLY A 240 3.47 14.17 2.94
N THR A 241 3.58 15.34 3.58
CA THR A 241 4.65 15.65 4.54
C THR A 241 4.12 16.26 5.83
N PHE A 242 4.95 16.28 6.87
CA PHE A 242 4.66 17.02 8.11
C PHE A 242 4.81 18.54 7.97
N ASN A 243 5.41 19.02 6.88
CA ASN A 243 5.49 20.44 6.57
C ASN A 243 4.23 21.00 5.90
N ASN A 244 3.10 20.30 6.03
CA ASN A 244 1.78 20.71 5.52
C ASN A 244 1.71 20.78 3.98
N GLU A 245 2.43 19.90 3.31
CA GLU A 245 2.54 19.93 1.86
C GLU A 245 2.48 18.52 1.24
N VAL A 246 2.10 18.48 -0.02
CA VAL A 246 2.19 17.30 -0.87
C VAL A 246 3.25 17.55 -1.92
N LEU A 247 4.14 16.59 -2.10
CA LEU A 247 5.28 16.69 -3.00
C LEU A 247 5.16 15.68 -4.13
N ALA A 248 5.61 16.07 -5.32
CA ALA A 248 5.85 15.17 -6.42
C ALA A 248 7.29 15.28 -6.92
N PHE A 249 7.89 14.14 -7.21
CA PHE A 249 9.26 14.04 -7.71
C PHE A 249 9.32 13.27 -9.02
N ASP A 250 10.21 13.71 -9.92
CA ASP A 250 10.72 12.95 -11.04
C ASP A 250 11.91 12.11 -10.55
N LEU A 251 11.75 10.81 -10.52
CA LEU A 251 12.76 9.88 -9.99
C LEU A 251 13.93 9.68 -10.96
N GLU A 252 13.70 9.84 -12.25
CA GLU A 252 14.75 9.74 -13.28
C GLU A 252 15.65 10.99 -13.24
N ARG A 253 15.04 12.18 -13.25
CA ARG A 253 15.76 13.46 -13.17
C ARG A 253 16.14 13.85 -11.75
N ARG A 254 15.67 13.12 -10.73
CA ARG A 254 15.94 13.31 -9.30
C ARG A 254 15.64 14.72 -8.82
N ARG A 255 14.48 15.25 -9.24
CA ARG A 255 14.08 16.61 -8.91
C ARG A 255 12.59 16.69 -8.57
N ARG A 256 12.24 17.67 -7.75
CA ARG A 256 10.85 18.00 -7.48
C ARG A 256 10.15 18.52 -8.73
N LEU A 257 8.97 17.97 -9.04
CA LEU A 257 8.09 18.41 -10.12
C LEU A 257 7.21 19.55 -9.65
N TRP A 258 6.54 19.35 -8.53
CA TRP A 258 5.65 20.35 -7.95
C TRP A 258 5.52 20.16 -6.42
N ARG A 259 4.97 21.18 -5.79
CA ARG A 259 4.62 21.28 -4.38
C ARG A 259 3.21 21.84 -4.28
N TYR A 260 2.36 21.21 -3.52
CA TYR A 260 1.06 21.71 -3.12
C TYR A 260 1.06 21.98 -1.62
N ALA A 261 0.64 23.19 -1.20
CA ALA A 261 0.48 23.58 0.20
C ALA A 261 -0.76 24.48 0.27
N PRO A 262 -1.83 24.10 1.00
CA PRO A 262 -2.98 24.98 1.22
C PRO A 262 -2.55 26.22 2.02
N GLU A 263 -2.90 27.42 1.54
CA GLU A 263 -2.46 28.69 2.17
C GLU A 263 -3.12 28.93 3.53
N ASP A 264 -4.40 28.58 3.65
CA ASP A 264 -5.26 28.88 4.81
C ASP A 264 -5.27 27.75 5.85
N ARG A 265 -4.67 26.60 5.57
CA ARG A 265 -4.74 25.39 6.39
C ARG A 265 -3.37 24.72 6.48
N GLN A 266 -2.67 24.99 7.56
CA GLN A 266 -1.32 24.46 7.79
C GLN A 266 -1.37 23.25 8.72
N PHE A 267 -1.71 22.09 8.17
CA PHE A 267 -1.78 20.81 8.87
C PHE A 267 -1.08 19.71 8.08
N PRO A 268 -0.44 18.75 8.75
CA PRO A 268 0.27 17.65 8.10
C PRO A 268 -0.61 16.80 7.19
N PHE A 269 0.00 16.27 6.14
CA PHE A 269 -0.55 15.20 5.32
C PHE A 269 0.06 13.87 5.73
N TYR A 270 -0.65 13.12 6.57
CA TYR A 270 -0.22 11.82 7.09
C TYR A 270 -0.70 10.65 6.21
N SER A 271 -1.83 10.82 5.56
CA SER A 271 -2.43 9.87 4.64
C SER A 271 -1.51 9.58 3.44
N SER A 272 -1.37 8.31 3.07
CA SER A 272 -0.67 7.91 1.84
C SER A 272 -1.58 8.11 0.63
N ALA A 273 -1.02 8.62 -0.47
CA ALA A 273 -1.79 8.99 -1.65
C ALA A 273 -2.36 7.78 -2.41
N ALA A 274 -3.46 7.99 -3.15
CA ALA A 274 -3.94 7.11 -4.21
C ALA A 274 -3.87 7.82 -5.56
N LEU A 275 -3.67 7.07 -6.65
CA LEU A 275 -3.53 7.64 -7.99
C LEU A 275 -4.35 6.88 -9.02
N ALA A 276 -5.29 7.56 -9.64
CA ALA A 276 -5.99 7.10 -10.83
C ALA A 276 -6.46 8.28 -11.68
N ASN A 277 -6.71 8.06 -12.97
CA ASN A 277 -7.29 9.05 -13.90
C ASN A 277 -6.58 10.42 -13.87
N GLY A 278 -5.24 10.44 -13.70
CA GLY A 278 -4.47 11.68 -13.63
C GLY A 278 -4.67 12.51 -12.34
N ARG A 279 -5.22 11.92 -11.30
CA ARG A 279 -5.47 12.56 -10.00
C ARG A 279 -4.73 11.86 -8.88
N VAL A 280 -4.04 12.64 -8.06
CA VAL A 280 -3.46 12.21 -6.77
C VAL A 280 -4.43 12.58 -5.66
N VAL A 281 -4.94 11.59 -4.92
CA VAL A 281 -5.93 11.80 -3.87
C VAL A 281 -5.35 11.39 -2.52
N LEU A 282 -5.50 12.23 -1.50
CA LEU A 282 -5.04 11.96 -0.13
C LEU A 282 -5.87 12.73 0.91
N GLY A 283 -5.82 12.26 2.14
CA GLY A 283 -6.42 12.92 3.29
C GLY A 283 -5.45 13.89 3.96
N GLY A 284 -5.99 14.94 4.56
CA GLY A 284 -5.24 15.93 5.35
C GLY A 284 -5.72 15.99 6.80
N ARG A 285 -4.81 16.35 7.71
CA ARG A 285 -5.18 16.69 9.09
C ARG A 285 -5.88 18.04 9.20
N ASP A 286 -5.95 18.78 8.10
CA ASP A 286 -6.77 19.99 7.92
C ASP A 286 -8.27 19.68 7.77
N LYS A 287 -8.68 18.40 7.91
CA LYS A 287 -10.05 17.90 7.79
C LYS A 287 -10.58 17.92 6.35
N TYR A 288 -9.70 17.79 5.37
CA TYR A 288 -10.09 17.72 3.97
C TYR A 288 -9.51 16.47 3.29
N ILE A 289 -10.23 16.01 2.30
CA ILE A 289 -9.74 15.10 1.27
C ILE A 289 -9.40 15.97 0.07
N HIS A 290 -8.20 15.81 -0.46
CA HIS A 290 -7.67 16.60 -1.57
C HIS A 290 -7.48 15.71 -2.79
N ALA A 291 -7.90 16.19 -3.96
CA ALA A 291 -7.53 15.62 -5.23
C ALA A 291 -6.74 16.66 -6.03
N LEU A 292 -5.55 16.27 -6.42
CA LEU A 292 -4.62 17.13 -7.14
C LEU A 292 -4.41 16.60 -8.56
N ASP A 293 -4.26 17.49 -9.51
CA ASP A 293 -3.82 17.13 -10.84
C ASP A 293 -2.39 16.54 -10.78
N MET A 294 -2.23 15.34 -11.27
CA MET A 294 -0.97 14.57 -11.19
C MET A 294 0.22 15.28 -11.85
N ALA A 295 -0.03 16.04 -12.90
CA ALA A 295 1.03 16.67 -13.68
C ALA A 295 1.49 18.00 -13.06
N THR A 296 0.56 18.77 -12.48
CA THR A 296 0.79 20.16 -12.06
C THR A 296 0.70 20.38 -10.57
N GLY A 297 0.12 19.46 -9.79
CA GLY A 297 -0.15 19.62 -8.36
C GLY A 297 -1.27 20.60 -8.04
N LYS A 298 -1.96 21.15 -9.04
CA LYS A 298 -3.09 22.05 -8.81
C LYS A 298 -4.27 21.27 -8.23
N PRO A 299 -5.00 21.85 -7.25
CA PRO A 299 -6.21 21.21 -6.73
C PRO A 299 -7.27 21.09 -7.83
N ALA A 300 -7.78 19.87 -8.01
CA ALA A 300 -8.91 19.60 -8.87
C ALA A 300 -10.22 19.74 -8.09
N TRP A 301 -10.25 19.18 -6.88
CA TRP A 301 -11.32 19.35 -5.92
C TRP A 301 -10.83 19.09 -4.49
N THR A 302 -11.57 19.58 -3.52
CA THR A 302 -11.42 19.26 -2.10
C THR A 302 -12.78 18.90 -1.53
N PHE A 303 -12.80 18.00 -0.53
CA PHE A 303 -14.01 17.62 0.19
C PHE A 303 -13.79 17.76 1.70
N ALA A 304 -14.66 18.53 2.38
CA ALA A 304 -14.56 18.75 3.82
C ALA A 304 -15.14 17.57 4.60
N THR A 305 -14.39 17.08 5.57
CA THR A 305 -14.79 16.13 6.61
C THR A 305 -14.98 16.87 7.94
N ARG A 306 -15.46 16.17 8.99
CA ARG A 306 -15.65 16.79 10.32
C ARG A 306 -14.44 16.67 11.24
N ALA A 307 -13.50 15.77 10.93
CA ALA A 307 -12.24 15.57 11.66
C ALA A 307 -11.10 15.27 10.69
N ARG A 308 -9.87 15.10 11.22
CA ARG A 308 -8.68 14.78 10.43
C ARG A 308 -8.86 13.48 9.64
N VAL A 309 -8.13 13.39 8.53
CA VAL A 309 -8.15 12.23 7.63
C VAL A 309 -6.75 11.63 7.58
N ASP A 310 -6.47 10.69 8.49
CA ASP A 310 -5.21 9.92 8.52
C ASP A 310 -5.33 8.64 7.67
N SER A 311 -6.56 8.12 7.50
CA SER A 311 -6.88 7.02 6.58
C SER A 311 -6.42 7.32 5.16
N SER A 312 -5.80 6.34 4.50
CA SER A 312 -5.33 6.49 3.12
C SER A 312 -6.44 6.08 2.14
N PRO A 313 -6.83 6.93 1.18
CA PRO A 313 -7.93 6.67 0.26
C PRO A 313 -7.64 5.47 -0.65
N VAL A 314 -8.69 4.74 -1.02
CA VAL A 314 -8.65 3.68 -2.03
C VAL A 314 -9.57 4.07 -3.17
N ILE A 315 -9.09 3.91 -4.41
CA ILE A 315 -9.86 4.18 -5.62
C ILE A 315 -10.36 2.85 -6.20
N ALA A 316 -11.66 2.74 -6.41
CA ALA A 316 -12.30 1.55 -6.98
C ALA A 316 -13.55 1.95 -7.78
N GLY A 317 -13.73 1.45 -9.01
CA GLY A 317 -14.90 1.69 -9.84
C GLY A 317 -15.23 3.18 -10.05
N GLY A 318 -14.22 4.04 -10.21
CA GLY A 318 -14.39 5.49 -10.41
C GLY A 318 -14.80 6.24 -9.13
N ARG A 319 -14.60 5.66 -7.95
CA ARG A 319 -14.95 6.24 -6.65
C ARG A 319 -13.75 6.23 -5.71
N VAL A 320 -13.72 7.18 -4.78
CA VAL A 320 -12.76 7.29 -3.69
C VAL A 320 -13.42 6.84 -2.41
N TYR A 321 -12.81 5.87 -1.73
CA TYR A 321 -13.23 5.37 -0.42
C TYR A 321 -12.19 5.79 0.61
N VAL A 322 -12.58 6.47 1.68
CA VAL A 322 -11.65 6.96 2.70
C VAL A 322 -12.32 7.11 4.05
N GLY A 323 -11.65 6.62 5.10
CA GLY A 323 -12.08 6.80 6.49
C GLY A 323 -11.69 8.18 7.02
N SER A 324 -12.37 8.63 8.05
CA SER A 324 -12.05 9.86 8.79
C SER A 324 -12.15 9.61 10.29
N SER A 325 -11.39 10.36 11.06
CA SER A 325 -11.49 10.33 12.53
C SER A 325 -12.83 10.83 13.07
N ASP A 326 -13.74 11.33 12.20
CA ASP A 326 -15.12 11.64 12.56
C ASP A 326 -16.05 10.42 12.58
N GLY A 327 -15.51 9.21 12.38
CA GLY A 327 -16.25 7.96 12.40
C GLY A 327 -16.90 7.58 11.06
N ARG A 328 -16.62 8.31 9.99
CA ARG A 328 -17.25 8.06 8.69
C ARG A 328 -16.30 7.52 7.65
N LEU A 329 -16.79 6.52 6.90
CA LEU A 329 -16.25 6.14 5.61
C LEU A 329 -16.99 6.95 4.54
N TYR A 330 -16.26 7.83 3.86
CA TYR A 330 -16.80 8.62 2.74
C TYR A 330 -16.57 7.89 1.43
N VAL A 331 -17.58 7.94 0.56
CA VAL A 331 -17.51 7.49 -0.84
C VAL A 331 -17.75 8.70 -1.72
N LEU A 332 -16.72 9.10 -2.47
CA LEU A 332 -16.75 10.28 -3.32
C LEU A 332 -16.62 9.88 -4.79
N ASP A 333 -17.22 10.64 -5.66
CA ASP A 333 -16.97 10.57 -7.09
C ASP A 333 -15.55 11.03 -7.40
N MET A 334 -14.81 10.23 -8.13
CA MET A 334 -13.37 10.46 -8.39
C MET A 334 -13.11 11.73 -9.21
N GLU A 335 -14.01 12.09 -10.12
CA GLU A 335 -13.80 13.23 -11.02
C GLU A 335 -14.21 14.55 -10.37
N SER A 336 -15.34 14.56 -9.67
CA SER A 336 -15.94 15.78 -9.13
C SER A 336 -15.75 16.00 -7.64
N GLY A 337 -15.34 14.97 -6.88
CA GLY A 337 -15.25 15.02 -5.42
C GLY A 337 -16.61 15.07 -4.71
N LYS A 338 -17.73 14.93 -5.45
CA LYS A 338 -19.07 14.92 -4.85
C LYS A 338 -19.28 13.66 -4.04
N LYS A 339 -19.91 13.81 -2.86
CA LYS A 339 -20.27 12.66 -2.03
C LYS A 339 -21.35 11.82 -2.72
N ILE A 340 -21.04 10.53 -2.90
CA ILE A 340 -21.97 9.51 -3.42
C ILE A 340 -22.69 8.85 -2.25
N ALA A 341 -21.89 8.43 -1.22
CA ALA A 341 -22.41 7.75 -0.04
C ALA A 341 -21.50 8.03 1.17
N GLU A 342 -22.01 7.71 2.34
CA GLU A 342 -21.21 7.61 3.58
C GLU A 342 -21.72 6.45 4.42
N PHE A 343 -20.83 5.86 5.21
CA PHE A 343 -21.16 4.90 6.26
C PHE A 343 -20.66 5.45 7.59
N ASP A 344 -21.52 5.48 8.61
CA ASP A 344 -21.19 5.93 9.96
C ASP A 344 -20.86 4.70 10.82
N ALA A 345 -19.61 4.58 11.23
CA ALA A 345 -19.14 3.51 12.11
C ALA A 345 -19.31 3.85 13.61
N GLY A 346 -19.58 5.11 13.94
CA GLY A 346 -19.70 5.58 15.31
C GLY A 346 -18.38 5.89 15.99
N ALA A 347 -17.26 5.29 15.57
CA ALA A 347 -15.93 5.51 16.10
C ALA A 347 -14.91 5.83 14.98
N GLY A 348 -13.82 6.52 15.31
CA GLY A 348 -12.84 7.00 14.33
C GLY A 348 -12.33 5.91 13.39
N LEU A 349 -12.19 6.23 12.11
CA LEU A 349 -11.66 5.36 11.08
C LEU A 349 -10.28 5.88 10.64
N THR A 350 -9.23 5.45 11.33
CA THR A 350 -7.82 5.78 11.03
C THR A 350 -7.19 4.76 10.10
N ALA A 351 -7.57 3.48 10.22
CA ALA A 351 -7.21 2.44 9.27
C ALA A 351 -7.67 2.78 7.85
N SER A 352 -6.93 2.31 6.85
CA SER A 352 -7.30 2.51 5.45
C SER A 352 -8.24 1.39 4.97
N PRO A 353 -9.18 1.68 4.06
CA PRO A 353 -10.03 0.66 3.47
C PRO A 353 -9.21 -0.38 2.70
N ALA A 354 -9.66 -1.64 2.73
CA ALA A 354 -9.23 -2.68 1.81
C ALA A 354 -10.41 -3.05 0.91
N ILE A 355 -10.20 -3.13 -0.40
CA ILE A 355 -11.30 -3.37 -1.36
C ILE A 355 -10.95 -4.54 -2.26
N ALA A 356 -11.76 -5.60 -2.19
CA ALA A 356 -11.69 -6.76 -3.07
C ALA A 356 -13.05 -7.49 -3.11
N SER A 357 -13.32 -8.21 -4.19
CA SER A 357 -14.52 -9.05 -4.37
C SER A 357 -15.83 -8.29 -4.10
N GLY A 358 -15.91 -7.04 -4.55
CA GLY A 358 -17.08 -6.19 -4.37
C GLY A 358 -17.31 -5.72 -2.94
N ARG A 359 -16.36 -5.91 -2.02
CA ARG A 359 -16.47 -5.56 -0.60
C ARG A 359 -15.45 -4.51 -0.19
N VAL A 360 -15.87 -3.68 0.77
CA VAL A 360 -14.99 -2.74 1.48
C VAL A 360 -14.82 -3.24 2.91
N VAL A 361 -13.58 -3.44 3.35
CA VAL A 361 -13.25 -3.85 4.72
C VAL A 361 -12.47 -2.72 5.39
N ILE A 362 -12.90 -2.30 6.60
CA ILE A 362 -12.26 -1.22 7.35
C ILE A 362 -12.40 -1.45 8.85
N GLY A 363 -11.34 -1.17 9.60
CA GLY A 363 -11.31 -1.21 11.05
C GLY A 363 -11.57 0.16 11.68
N SER A 364 -12.12 0.16 12.88
CA SER A 364 -12.41 1.36 13.68
C SER A 364 -11.62 1.41 14.98
N GLN A 365 -11.59 2.56 15.60
CA GLN A 365 -10.83 2.79 16.84
C GLN A 365 -11.50 2.21 18.10
N ASP A 366 -12.73 1.73 18.01
CA ASP A 366 -13.38 0.95 19.06
C ASP A 366 -13.24 -0.57 18.89
N GLY A 367 -12.37 -1.01 17.93
CA GLY A 367 -12.02 -2.41 17.76
C GLY A 367 -12.94 -3.19 16.82
N ILE A 368 -13.87 -2.54 16.16
CA ILE A 368 -14.79 -3.22 15.25
C ILE A 368 -14.25 -3.20 13.81
N LEU A 369 -14.14 -4.38 13.22
CA LEU A 369 -13.89 -4.53 11.79
C LEU A 369 -15.23 -4.65 11.06
N TYR A 370 -15.43 -3.82 10.06
CA TYR A 370 -16.63 -3.80 9.21
C TYR A 370 -16.31 -4.39 7.84
N ALA A 371 -17.19 -5.25 7.32
CA ALA A 371 -17.25 -5.55 5.89
C ALA A 371 -18.55 -4.98 5.32
N LEU A 372 -18.40 -4.18 4.28
CA LEU A 372 -19.48 -3.45 3.62
C LEU A 372 -19.58 -3.92 2.17
N GLY A 373 -20.83 -3.97 1.64
CA GLY A 373 -21.11 -4.33 0.26
C GLY A 373 -22.51 -3.93 -0.21
#